data_302295801a5b6979d92c50108dc930db
#
_entry.id   302295801a5b6979d92c50108dc930db
#
_cell.length_a   1.000
_cell.length_b   1.000
_cell.length_c   1.000
_cell.angle_alpha   90.00
_cell.angle_beta   90.00
_cell.angle_gamma   90.00
#
_symmetry.space_group_name_H-M   'P 1'
#
loop_
_entity.id
_entity.type
_entity.pdbx_description
1 polymer ?
#
loop_
_entity_poly.entity_id
_entity_poly.type
_entity_poly.pdbx_seq_one_letter_code
_entity_poly.pdbx_strand_id
1 'polypeptide(L)'
;MISFILAIVALILGYAFYSKFVEKVFGIEPDRTPPSIEYYDGVDYVQISTPKAFLIQFLNIAGTGPIFGAIAGALWGPAAFLWIVFGCIFGGAVHDFLIGMLSLRDKGSSIGELVGQNLGVVMQQIMRVFSIVLLILVGVVFIKSPADILHNLIPGVSAMTFTIIIIAYYILATILPLDKIIAKIYPIFGFALLFMAIGIGTMLIYGQFTGAFAIPEITEIFKGNPHPKGTSMFPYLFISIACGAVSGFHATQSPMVARCLKNETEGRKVFYGAMISEGVVALVWAAAAMTVFGGIKELAAA
;
A
#
# COMPACT_ATOMS: atom_id res chain seq x y z
N MET A 1 -8.68 9.66 20.02
CA MET A 1 -7.23 9.33 20.21
C MET A 1 -7.01 7.88 20.60
N ILE A 2 -7.73 7.35 21.59
CA ILE A 2 -7.55 5.97 22.07
C ILE A 2 -7.74 4.97 20.93
N SER A 3 -8.80 5.10 20.14
CA SER A 3 -9.07 4.24 19.00
C SER A 3 -7.96 4.26 17.94
N PHE A 4 -7.37 5.41 17.67
CA PHE A 4 -6.25 5.54 16.73
C PHE A 4 -4.99 4.82 17.24
N ILE A 5 -4.65 5.01 18.51
CA ILE A 5 -3.50 4.31 19.11
C ILE A 5 -3.74 2.81 19.17
N LEU A 6 -4.95 2.37 19.55
CA LEU A 6 -5.30 0.95 19.56
C LEU A 6 -5.25 0.33 18.17
N ALA A 7 -5.63 1.08 17.12
CA ALA A 7 -5.54 0.63 15.74
C ALA A 7 -4.06 0.38 15.33
N ILE A 8 -3.15 1.31 15.66
CA ILE A 8 -1.71 1.12 15.42
C ILE A 8 -1.17 -0.07 16.20
N VAL A 9 -1.51 -0.18 17.49
CA VAL A 9 -1.10 -1.31 18.33
C VAL A 9 -1.63 -2.63 17.76
N ALA A 10 -2.87 -2.67 17.29
CA ALA A 10 -3.45 -3.86 16.67
C ALA A 10 -2.69 -4.30 15.41
N LEU A 11 -2.28 -3.36 14.54
CA LEU A 11 -1.42 -3.67 13.37
C LEU A 11 -0.07 -4.26 13.81
N ILE A 12 0.58 -3.66 14.82
CA ILE A 12 1.85 -4.17 15.36
C ILE A 12 1.67 -5.58 15.94
N LEU A 13 0.60 -5.82 16.71
CA LEU A 13 0.29 -7.14 17.27
C LEU A 13 -0.05 -8.15 16.15
N GLY A 14 -0.77 -7.73 15.11
CA GLY A 14 -1.03 -8.53 13.91
C GLY A 14 0.29 -8.99 13.26
N TYR A 15 1.25 -8.08 13.12
CA TYR A 15 2.58 -8.45 12.65
C TYR A 15 3.32 -9.36 13.63
N ALA A 16 3.28 -9.07 14.92
CA ALA A 16 4.05 -9.82 15.92
C ALA A 16 3.55 -11.27 16.11
N PHE A 17 2.24 -11.50 16.04
CA PHE A 17 1.61 -12.78 16.34
C PHE A 17 1.00 -13.45 15.11
N TYR A 18 0.08 -12.77 14.43
CA TYR A 18 -0.67 -13.39 13.35
C TYR A 18 0.21 -13.68 12.12
N SER A 19 1.16 -12.81 11.80
CA SER A 19 2.10 -13.08 10.71
C SER A 19 2.92 -14.36 10.92
N LYS A 20 3.31 -14.66 12.17
CA LYS A 20 4.01 -15.92 12.52
C LYS A 20 3.12 -17.14 12.33
N PHE A 21 1.83 -16.99 12.64
CA PHE A 21 0.86 -18.04 12.38
C PHE A 21 0.74 -18.31 10.88
N VAL A 22 0.59 -17.26 10.06
CA VAL A 22 0.51 -17.37 8.59
C VAL A 22 1.79 -18.01 8.03
N GLU A 23 2.96 -17.57 8.48
CA GLU A 23 4.26 -18.10 8.12
C GLU A 23 4.39 -19.61 8.45
N LYS A 24 3.92 -19.99 9.64
CA LYS A 24 3.91 -21.41 10.10
C LYS A 24 2.95 -22.26 9.26
N VAL A 25 1.75 -21.76 8.95
CA VAL A 25 0.77 -22.45 8.12
C VAL A 25 1.28 -22.64 6.69
N PHE A 26 1.96 -21.65 6.14
CA PHE A 26 2.58 -21.73 4.81
C PHE A 26 3.72 -22.78 4.78
N GLY A 27 4.45 -22.94 5.89
CA GLY A 27 5.57 -23.87 6.01
C GLY A 27 6.77 -23.42 5.18
N ILE A 28 7.50 -22.41 5.67
CA ILE A 28 8.73 -21.92 5.01
C ILE A 28 9.83 -22.98 5.04
N GLU A 29 10.64 -23.00 4.00
CA GLU A 29 11.77 -23.91 3.79
C GLU A 29 13.08 -23.10 3.76
N PRO A 30 13.79 -22.95 4.89
CA PRO A 30 14.99 -22.11 4.97
C PRO A 30 16.13 -22.56 4.03
N ASP A 31 16.20 -23.85 3.73
CA ASP A 31 17.25 -24.44 2.92
C ASP A 31 16.94 -24.42 1.41
N ARG A 32 15.75 -23.95 1.02
CA ARG A 32 15.38 -23.82 -0.38
C ARG A 32 16.21 -22.74 -1.07
N THR A 33 16.83 -23.09 -2.19
CA THR A 33 17.57 -22.14 -3.02
C THR A 33 16.59 -21.16 -3.68
N PRO A 34 16.70 -19.84 -3.42
CA PRO A 34 15.80 -18.87 -4.00
C PRO A 34 16.12 -18.57 -5.46
N PRO A 35 15.15 -18.04 -6.24
CA PRO A 35 15.35 -17.69 -7.65
C PRO A 35 16.50 -16.71 -7.89
N SER A 36 16.78 -15.82 -6.95
CA SER A 36 17.89 -14.85 -7.00
C SER A 36 19.29 -15.49 -7.06
N ILE A 37 19.39 -16.78 -6.69
CA ILE A 37 20.63 -17.58 -6.78
C ILE A 37 20.54 -18.50 -7.99
N GLU A 38 19.45 -19.26 -8.11
CA GLU A 38 19.30 -20.33 -9.13
C GLU A 38 19.25 -19.77 -10.55
N TYR A 39 18.60 -18.61 -10.73
CA TYR A 39 18.38 -17.95 -12.03
C TYR A 39 19.12 -16.61 -12.16
N TYR A 40 20.19 -16.42 -11.39
CA TYR A 40 20.93 -15.15 -11.38
C TYR A 40 21.32 -14.70 -12.79
N ASP A 41 20.84 -13.51 -13.19
CA ASP A 41 21.09 -12.92 -14.50
C ASP A 41 21.71 -11.49 -14.43
N GLY A 42 21.83 -10.96 -13.21
CA GLY A 42 22.38 -9.62 -12.98
C GLY A 42 21.40 -8.48 -13.26
N VAL A 43 20.15 -8.75 -13.63
CA VAL A 43 19.11 -7.77 -13.99
C VAL A 43 17.87 -8.00 -13.14
N ASP A 44 17.09 -9.05 -13.43
CA ASP A 44 15.81 -9.35 -12.76
C ASP A 44 16.02 -10.24 -11.53
N TYR A 45 16.97 -11.16 -11.60
CA TYR A 45 17.30 -12.12 -10.55
C TYR A 45 18.61 -11.72 -9.87
N VAL A 46 18.51 -10.76 -8.97
CA VAL A 46 19.65 -10.23 -8.22
C VAL A 46 19.39 -10.26 -6.72
N GLN A 47 20.36 -10.69 -5.94
CA GLN A 47 20.22 -10.65 -4.49
C GLN A 47 20.28 -9.24 -3.94
N ILE A 48 19.25 -8.83 -3.22
CA ILE A 48 19.22 -7.58 -2.49
C ILE A 48 19.12 -7.83 -0.99
N SER A 49 19.53 -6.86 -0.17
CA SER A 49 19.41 -6.99 1.29
C SER A 49 17.95 -6.89 1.72
N THR A 50 17.57 -7.59 2.80
CA THR A 50 16.21 -7.57 3.36
C THR A 50 15.66 -6.16 3.59
N PRO A 51 16.40 -5.20 4.18
CA PRO A 51 15.91 -3.83 4.34
C PRO A 51 15.62 -3.14 3.00
N LYS A 52 16.44 -3.40 1.98
CA LYS A 52 16.23 -2.86 0.64
C LYS A 52 15.00 -3.50 -0.03
N ALA A 53 14.84 -4.81 0.08
CA ALA A 53 13.68 -5.53 -0.42
C ALA A 53 12.38 -5.02 0.24
N PHE A 54 12.39 -4.89 1.57
CA PHE A 54 11.28 -4.31 2.32
C PHE A 54 10.95 -2.89 1.85
N LEU A 55 11.95 -2.03 1.70
CA LEU A 55 11.75 -0.64 1.28
C LEU A 55 11.18 -0.55 -0.13
N ILE A 56 11.67 -1.37 -1.06
CA ILE A 56 11.15 -1.45 -2.43
C ILE A 56 9.68 -1.92 -2.40
N GLN A 57 9.38 -3.01 -1.68
CA GLN A 57 8.01 -3.51 -1.54
C GLN A 57 7.10 -2.43 -0.95
N PHE A 58 7.49 -1.87 0.19
CA PHE A 58 6.72 -0.86 0.91
C PHE A 58 6.43 0.38 0.05
N LEU A 59 7.44 0.96 -0.61
CA LEU A 59 7.27 2.17 -1.42
C LEU A 59 6.40 1.95 -2.67
N ASN A 60 6.46 0.76 -3.23
CA ASN A 60 5.63 0.44 -4.39
C ASN A 60 4.16 0.22 -4.03
N ILE A 61 3.86 -0.33 -2.85
CA ILE A 61 2.48 -0.53 -2.39
C ILE A 61 1.93 0.70 -1.67
N ALA A 62 2.74 1.39 -0.86
CA ALA A 62 2.35 2.57 -0.10
C ALA A 62 2.39 3.86 -0.95
N GLY A 63 1.84 3.80 -2.16
CA GLY A 63 1.77 4.94 -3.07
C GLY A 63 0.60 5.89 -2.76
N THR A 64 -0.05 6.40 -3.81
CA THR A 64 -1.18 7.33 -3.69
C THR A 64 -2.44 6.69 -3.09
N GLY A 65 -2.60 5.36 -3.25
CA GLY A 65 -3.79 4.64 -2.81
C GLY A 65 -4.07 4.70 -1.31
N PRO A 66 -3.14 4.32 -0.43
CA PRO A 66 -3.33 4.40 1.03
C PRO A 66 -3.48 5.83 1.54
N ILE A 67 -3.04 6.82 0.79
CA ILE A 67 -3.21 8.25 1.13
C ILE A 67 -4.62 8.71 0.72
N PHE A 68 -4.91 8.73 -0.57
CA PHE A 68 -6.19 9.25 -1.08
C PHE A 68 -7.38 8.36 -0.72
N GLY A 69 -7.20 7.03 -0.74
CA GLY A 69 -8.22 6.09 -0.32
C GLY A 69 -8.58 6.26 1.16
N ALA A 70 -7.58 6.46 2.03
CA ALA A 70 -7.81 6.70 3.45
C ALA A 70 -8.50 8.04 3.70
N ILE A 71 -8.11 9.11 2.98
CA ILE A 71 -8.77 10.42 3.05
C ILE A 71 -10.24 10.31 2.61
N ALA A 72 -10.51 9.67 1.47
CA ALA A 72 -11.87 9.47 0.99
C ALA A 72 -12.71 8.61 1.95
N GLY A 73 -12.11 7.55 2.51
CA GLY A 73 -12.78 6.69 3.49
C GLY A 73 -13.03 7.34 4.84
N ALA A 74 -12.29 8.40 5.19
CA ALA A 74 -12.49 9.19 6.40
C ALA A 74 -13.88 9.87 6.44
N LEU A 75 -14.59 9.99 5.31
CA LEU A 75 -15.96 10.46 5.26
C LEU A 75 -16.95 9.55 6.03
N TRP A 76 -16.61 8.29 6.25
CA TRP A 76 -17.36 7.37 7.11
C TRP A 76 -16.86 7.35 8.57
N GLY A 77 -16.01 8.31 8.91
CA GLY A 77 -15.49 8.48 10.27
C GLY A 77 -14.59 7.32 10.72
N PRO A 78 -14.54 7.06 12.03
CA PRO A 78 -13.61 6.09 12.62
C PRO A 78 -13.88 4.63 12.23
N ALA A 79 -14.96 4.31 11.52
CA ALA A 79 -15.16 3.02 10.87
C ALA A 79 -14.02 2.68 9.90
N ALA A 80 -13.39 3.69 9.30
CA ALA A 80 -12.21 3.56 8.48
C ALA A 80 -11.07 2.82 9.20
N PHE A 81 -10.86 3.08 10.50
CA PHE A 81 -9.80 2.42 11.28
C PHE A 81 -10.01 0.91 11.37
N LEU A 82 -11.26 0.47 11.59
CA LEU A 82 -11.56 -0.96 11.67
C LEU A 82 -11.23 -1.67 10.36
N TRP A 83 -11.67 -1.09 9.25
CA TRP A 83 -11.42 -1.70 7.95
C TRP A 83 -9.93 -1.72 7.60
N ILE A 84 -9.19 -0.64 7.86
CA ILE A 84 -7.74 -0.62 7.66
C ILE A 84 -7.06 -1.70 8.49
N VAL A 85 -7.38 -1.81 9.78
CA VAL A 85 -6.75 -2.79 10.69
C VAL A 85 -7.06 -4.22 10.27
N PHE A 86 -8.34 -4.57 10.17
CA PHE A 86 -8.74 -5.94 9.86
C PHE A 86 -8.42 -6.31 8.41
N GLY A 87 -8.62 -5.39 7.48
CA GLY A 87 -8.27 -5.58 6.09
C GLY A 87 -6.76 -5.82 5.90
N CYS A 88 -5.90 -5.03 6.55
CA CYS A 88 -4.47 -5.25 6.51
C CYS A 88 -4.05 -6.59 7.11
N ILE A 89 -4.47 -6.88 8.35
CA ILE A 89 -3.99 -8.05 9.07
C ILE A 89 -4.45 -9.35 8.40
N PHE A 90 -5.74 -9.46 8.08
CA PHE A 90 -6.35 -10.72 7.64
C PHE A 90 -6.49 -10.84 6.11
N GLY A 91 -6.48 -9.74 5.39
CA GLY A 91 -6.60 -9.70 3.94
C GLY A 91 -5.29 -9.33 3.25
N GLY A 92 -4.95 -8.05 3.26
CA GLY A 92 -3.84 -7.51 2.48
C GLY A 92 -2.48 -8.15 2.78
N ALA A 93 -2.11 -8.23 4.06
CA ALA A 93 -0.81 -8.78 4.44
C ALA A 93 -0.70 -10.29 4.21
N VAL A 94 -1.80 -11.03 4.36
CA VAL A 94 -1.84 -12.46 4.01
C VAL A 94 -1.71 -12.64 2.52
N HIS A 95 -2.43 -11.85 1.72
CA HIS A 95 -2.39 -11.91 0.27
C HIS A 95 -1.00 -11.54 -0.27
N ASP A 96 -0.40 -10.45 0.21
CA ASP A 96 0.96 -10.04 -0.18
C ASP A 96 1.98 -11.15 0.14
N PHE A 97 1.93 -11.68 1.36
CA PHE A 97 2.80 -12.77 1.78
C PHE A 97 2.64 -14.01 0.91
N LEU A 98 1.40 -14.46 0.68
CA LEU A 98 1.15 -15.65 -0.12
C LEU A 98 1.59 -15.49 -1.57
N ILE A 99 1.26 -14.37 -2.22
CA ILE A 99 1.68 -14.12 -3.60
C ILE A 99 3.21 -14.07 -3.72
N GLY A 100 3.88 -13.35 -2.82
CA GLY A 100 5.33 -13.26 -2.81
C GLY A 100 6.01 -14.62 -2.59
N MET A 101 5.52 -15.39 -1.62
CA MET A 101 6.10 -16.70 -1.30
C MET A 101 5.81 -17.77 -2.36
N LEU A 102 4.59 -17.79 -2.91
CA LEU A 102 4.27 -18.69 -4.02
C LEU A 102 5.10 -18.35 -5.27
N SER A 103 5.24 -17.07 -5.58
CA SER A 103 6.09 -16.63 -6.67
C SER A 103 7.57 -17.01 -6.45
N LEU A 104 8.08 -16.85 -5.23
CA LEU A 104 9.44 -17.24 -4.87
C LEU A 104 9.65 -18.75 -5.12
N ARG A 105 8.69 -19.60 -4.73
CA ARG A 105 8.74 -21.05 -4.96
C ARG A 105 8.58 -21.45 -6.41
N ASP A 106 7.89 -20.63 -7.20
CA ASP A 106 7.65 -20.86 -8.63
C ASP A 106 8.52 -19.93 -9.50
N LYS A 107 9.81 -19.88 -9.22
CA LYS A 107 10.84 -19.22 -10.05
C LYS A 107 10.58 -17.73 -10.33
N GLY A 108 9.84 -17.06 -9.45
CA GLY A 108 9.46 -15.66 -9.65
C GLY A 108 8.30 -15.46 -10.62
N SER A 109 7.43 -16.46 -10.79
CA SER A 109 6.26 -16.40 -11.67
C SER A 109 5.30 -15.27 -11.30
N SER A 110 4.71 -14.67 -12.33
CA SER A 110 3.67 -13.65 -12.20
C SER A 110 2.37 -14.24 -11.61
N ILE A 111 1.50 -13.37 -11.07
CA ILE A 111 0.20 -13.82 -10.56
C ILE A 111 -0.64 -14.55 -11.62
N GLY A 112 -0.56 -14.13 -12.89
CA GLY A 112 -1.27 -14.78 -13.97
C GLY A 112 -0.77 -16.21 -14.21
N GLU A 113 0.53 -16.46 -14.09
CA GLU A 113 1.13 -17.78 -14.20
C GLU A 113 0.77 -18.66 -13.01
N LEU A 114 0.88 -18.15 -11.79
CA LEU A 114 0.46 -18.84 -10.55
C LEU A 114 -1.01 -19.29 -10.62
N VAL A 115 -1.89 -18.39 -11.07
CA VAL A 115 -3.30 -18.70 -11.27
C VAL A 115 -3.48 -19.79 -12.35
N GLY A 116 -2.73 -19.71 -13.44
CA GLY A 116 -2.77 -20.70 -14.50
C GLY A 116 -2.40 -22.11 -14.05
N GLN A 117 -1.34 -22.22 -13.25
CA GLN A 117 -0.86 -23.49 -12.72
C GLN A 117 -1.83 -24.13 -11.72
N ASN A 118 -2.49 -23.31 -10.88
CA ASN A 118 -3.35 -23.81 -9.81
C ASN A 118 -4.84 -23.91 -10.20
N LEU A 119 -5.33 -23.04 -11.09
CA LEU A 119 -6.76 -22.91 -11.43
C LEU A 119 -7.04 -23.15 -12.94
N GLY A 120 -6.00 -23.44 -13.71
CA GLY A 120 -6.11 -23.76 -15.13
C GLY A 120 -6.11 -22.56 -16.08
N VAL A 121 -6.04 -22.85 -17.38
CA VAL A 121 -5.80 -21.87 -18.45
C VAL A 121 -6.90 -20.81 -18.56
N VAL A 122 -8.16 -21.17 -18.33
CA VAL A 122 -9.26 -20.20 -18.40
C VAL A 122 -9.09 -19.10 -17.37
N MET A 123 -8.82 -19.46 -16.10
CA MET A 123 -8.60 -18.50 -15.02
C MET A 123 -7.32 -17.70 -15.24
N GLN A 124 -6.32 -18.29 -15.85
CA GLN A 124 -5.11 -17.59 -16.28
C GLN A 124 -5.41 -16.42 -17.22
N GLN A 125 -6.23 -16.66 -18.25
CA GLN A 125 -6.58 -15.62 -19.22
C GLN A 125 -7.44 -14.52 -18.58
N ILE A 126 -8.39 -14.89 -17.72
CA ILE A 126 -9.19 -13.92 -16.95
C ILE A 126 -8.26 -13.06 -16.10
N MET A 127 -7.31 -13.65 -15.37
CA MET A 127 -6.36 -12.92 -14.52
C MET A 127 -5.42 -12.02 -15.33
N ARG A 128 -4.98 -12.46 -16.51
CA ARG A 128 -4.17 -11.62 -17.41
C ARG A 128 -4.92 -10.38 -17.87
N VAL A 129 -6.17 -10.54 -18.32
CA VAL A 129 -7.01 -9.41 -18.74
C VAL A 129 -7.26 -8.47 -17.57
N PHE A 130 -7.61 -9.02 -16.39
CA PHE A 130 -7.80 -8.24 -15.18
C PHE A 130 -6.54 -7.45 -14.79
N SER A 131 -5.36 -8.08 -14.84
CA SER A 131 -4.09 -7.42 -14.53
C SER A 131 -3.77 -6.28 -15.51
N ILE A 132 -4.04 -6.46 -16.80
CA ILE A 132 -3.85 -5.40 -17.80
C ILE A 132 -4.76 -4.21 -17.50
N VAL A 133 -6.05 -4.45 -17.26
CA VAL A 133 -7.02 -3.38 -16.92
C VAL A 133 -6.60 -2.67 -15.64
N LEU A 134 -6.23 -3.44 -14.59
CA LEU A 134 -5.74 -2.90 -13.33
C LEU A 134 -4.54 -1.98 -13.54
N LEU A 135 -3.52 -2.43 -14.26
CA LEU A 135 -2.30 -1.65 -14.50
C LEU A 135 -2.57 -0.37 -15.31
N ILE A 136 -3.48 -0.41 -16.28
CA ILE A 136 -3.89 0.79 -17.02
C ILE A 136 -4.56 1.79 -16.08
N LEU A 137 -5.53 1.35 -15.26
CA LEU A 137 -6.22 2.22 -14.32
C LEU A 137 -5.28 2.82 -13.27
N VAL A 138 -4.38 2.00 -12.73
CA VAL A 138 -3.34 2.45 -11.80
C VAL A 138 -2.43 3.48 -12.48
N GLY A 139 -2.00 3.22 -13.72
CA GLY A 139 -1.20 4.17 -14.50
C GLY A 139 -1.88 5.54 -14.65
N VAL A 140 -3.19 5.57 -14.92
CA VAL A 140 -3.98 6.81 -14.99
C VAL A 140 -3.93 7.57 -13.66
N VAL A 141 -4.10 6.87 -12.53
CA VAL A 141 -4.06 7.49 -11.19
C VAL A 141 -2.66 8.09 -10.91
N PHE A 142 -1.60 7.35 -11.21
CA PHE A 142 -0.21 7.81 -11.01
C PHE A 142 0.22 8.92 -11.95
N ILE A 143 -0.48 9.15 -13.05
CA ILE A 143 -0.27 10.31 -13.92
C ILE A 143 -1.10 11.50 -13.43
N LYS A 144 -2.39 11.27 -13.20
CA LYS A 144 -3.34 12.36 -12.91
C LYS A 144 -3.12 12.98 -11.52
N SER A 145 -2.96 12.17 -10.48
CA SER A 145 -2.83 12.68 -9.12
C SER A 145 -1.63 13.62 -8.93
N PRO A 146 -0.39 13.28 -9.37
CA PRO A 146 0.72 14.21 -9.30
C PRO A 146 0.52 15.46 -10.18
N ALA A 147 -0.11 15.33 -11.34
CA ALA A 147 -0.38 16.46 -12.22
C ALA A 147 -1.34 17.47 -11.57
N ASP A 148 -2.40 17.00 -10.93
CA ASP A 148 -3.36 17.85 -10.22
C ASP A 148 -2.71 18.51 -8.99
N ILE A 149 -1.90 17.78 -8.21
CA ILE A 149 -1.16 18.34 -7.07
C ILE A 149 -0.20 19.45 -7.52
N LEU A 150 0.56 19.20 -8.58
CA LEU A 150 1.51 20.18 -9.12
C LEU A 150 0.81 21.42 -9.67
N HIS A 151 -0.35 21.25 -10.31
CA HIS A 151 -1.18 22.36 -10.75
C HIS A 151 -1.67 23.21 -9.57
N ASN A 152 -2.11 22.60 -8.49
CA ASN A 152 -2.54 23.31 -7.28
C ASN A 152 -1.39 24.05 -6.59
N LEU A 153 -0.18 23.49 -6.64
CA LEU A 153 1.03 24.15 -6.09
C LEU A 153 1.56 25.27 -6.99
N ILE A 154 1.38 25.14 -8.31
CA ILE A 154 1.86 26.10 -9.32
C ILE A 154 0.71 26.47 -10.27
N PRO A 155 -0.23 27.32 -9.86
CA PRO A 155 -1.44 27.63 -10.62
C PRO A 155 -1.17 28.27 -12.00
N GLY A 156 0.03 28.79 -12.21
CA GLY A 156 0.44 29.38 -13.51
C GLY A 156 0.69 28.34 -14.62
N VAL A 157 0.73 27.05 -14.29
CA VAL A 157 0.95 25.95 -15.25
C VAL A 157 -0.26 25.02 -15.27
N SER A 158 -0.76 24.69 -16.47
CA SER A 158 -1.96 23.87 -16.58
C SER A 158 -1.71 22.42 -16.13
N ALA A 159 -2.73 21.75 -15.57
CA ALA A 159 -2.66 20.34 -15.24
C ALA A 159 -2.30 19.46 -16.45
N MET A 160 -2.76 19.85 -17.65
CA MET A 160 -2.40 19.17 -18.90
C MET A 160 -0.90 19.23 -19.19
N THR A 161 -0.26 20.35 -18.93
CA THR A 161 1.20 20.47 -19.11
C THR A 161 1.96 19.52 -18.19
N PHE A 162 1.57 19.44 -16.91
CA PHE A 162 2.14 18.47 -15.97
C PHE A 162 1.87 17.03 -16.39
N THR A 163 0.66 16.72 -16.86
CA THR A 163 0.31 15.40 -17.40
C THR A 163 1.25 14.99 -18.53
N ILE A 164 1.51 15.89 -19.50
CA ILE A 164 2.43 15.62 -20.62
C ILE A 164 3.85 15.39 -20.12
N ILE A 165 4.34 16.21 -19.19
CA ILE A 165 5.67 16.06 -18.60
C ILE A 165 5.81 14.70 -17.90
N ILE A 166 4.82 14.29 -17.12
CA ILE A 166 4.82 13.00 -16.41
C ILE A 166 4.81 11.83 -17.38
N ILE A 167 3.98 11.89 -18.43
CA ILE A 167 3.97 10.86 -19.49
C ILE A 167 5.32 10.77 -20.19
N ALA A 168 5.90 11.91 -20.56
CA ALA A 168 7.23 11.96 -21.18
C ALA A 168 8.30 11.36 -20.26
N TYR A 169 8.24 11.67 -18.94
CA TYR A 169 9.10 11.06 -17.94
C TYR A 169 8.93 9.53 -17.89
N TYR A 170 7.71 9.01 -17.91
CA TYR A 170 7.46 7.56 -17.87
C TYR A 170 7.97 6.87 -19.13
N ILE A 171 7.76 7.46 -20.31
CA ILE A 171 8.31 6.92 -21.57
C ILE A 171 9.83 6.88 -21.47
N LEU A 172 10.45 7.97 -21.03
CA LEU A 172 11.90 8.06 -20.88
C LEU A 172 12.42 7.05 -19.83
N ALA A 173 11.70 6.89 -18.71
CA ALA A 173 12.02 5.94 -17.66
C ALA A 173 11.94 4.48 -18.14
N THR A 174 11.07 4.19 -19.10
CA THR A 174 10.94 2.83 -19.67
C THR A 174 12.08 2.52 -20.63
N ILE A 175 12.63 3.53 -21.32
CA ILE A 175 13.69 3.34 -22.34
C ILE A 175 15.08 3.35 -21.70
N LEU A 176 15.29 4.17 -20.68
CA LEU A 176 16.59 4.30 -20.02
C LEU A 176 16.76 3.24 -18.93
N PRO A 177 18.00 2.72 -18.71
CA PRO A 177 18.29 1.80 -17.61
C PRO A 177 18.31 2.58 -16.28
N LEU A 178 17.14 3.06 -15.86
CA LEU A 178 16.96 3.85 -14.64
C LEU A 178 17.12 3.04 -13.37
N ASP A 179 17.18 1.71 -13.45
CA ASP A 179 17.30 0.80 -12.30
C ASP A 179 18.45 1.21 -11.37
N LYS A 180 19.59 1.62 -11.96
CA LYS A 180 20.75 2.11 -11.19
C LYS A 180 20.53 3.47 -10.53
N ILE A 181 19.71 4.34 -11.14
CA ILE A 181 19.39 5.69 -10.64
C ILE A 181 18.30 5.55 -9.58
N ILE A 182 17.22 4.84 -9.90
CA ILE A 182 16.08 4.58 -9.01
C ILE A 182 16.57 3.90 -7.72
N ALA A 183 17.42 2.89 -7.82
CA ALA A 183 17.97 2.20 -6.66
C ALA A 183 18.72 3.11 -5.67
N LYS A 184 19.27 4.25 -6.13
CA LYS A 184 19.91 5.25 -5.27
C LYS A 184 18.93 6.27 -4.71
N ILE A 185 17.85 6.55 -5.42
CA ILE A 185 16.86 7.58 -5.04
C ILE A 185 15.77 7.00 -4.15
N TYR A 186 15.43 5.72 -4.27
CA TYR A 186 14.42 5.04 -3.46
C TYR A 186 14.58 5.24 -1.94
N PRO A 187 15.78 5.13 -1.35
CA PRO A 187 15.94 5.39 0.08
C PRO A 187 15.55 6.81 0.49
N ILE A 188 15.75 7.81 -0.39
CA ILE A 188 15.38 9.21 -0.13
C ILE A 188 13.84 9.35 -0.10
N PHE A 189 13.15 8.75 -1.08
CA PHE A 189 11.68 8.74 -1.10
C PHE A 189 11.09 7.98 0.07
N GLY A 190 11.69 6.84 0.43
CA GLY A 190 11.28 6.07 1.61
C GLY A 190 11.44 6.86 2.90
N PHE A 191 12.56 7.54 3.06
CA PHE A 191 12.78 8.42 4.20
C PHE A 191 11.76 9.57 4.22
N ALA A 192 11.53 10.22 3.07
CA ALA A 192 10.55 11.32 2.99
C ALA A 192 9.14 10.87 3.35
N LEU A 193 8.68 9.71 2.84
CA LEU A 193 7.36 9.16 3.17
C LEU A 193 7.24 8.82 4.65
N LEU A 194 8.23 8.15 5.23
CA LEU A 194 8.25 7.79 6.65
C LEU A 194 8.33 9.04 7.53
N PHE A 195 9.17 10.00 7.17
CA PHE A 195 9.28 11.28 7.88
C PHE A 195 7.94 12.04 7.88
N MET A 196 7.27 12.08 6.72
CA MET A 196 5.95 12.69 6.59
C MET A 196 4.91 11.95 7.45
N ALA A 197 4.85 10.63 7.39
CA ALA A 197 3.89 9.84 8.17
C ALA A 197 4.13 9.98 9.68
N ILE A 198 5.39 9.93 10.14
CA ILE A 198 5.75 10.13 11.54
C ILE A 198 5.46 11.57 11.97
N GLY A 199 5.80 12.56 11.13
CA GLY A 199 5.55 13.97 11.39
C GLY A 199 4.06 14.27 11.58
N ILE A 200 3.22 13.82 10.63
CA ILE A 200 1.76 13.98 10.73
C ILE A 200 1.21 13.24 11.94
N GLY A 201 1.60 11.98 12.17
CA GLY A 201 1.17 11.21 13.33
C GLY A 201 1.54 11.88 14.66
N THR A 202 2.74 12.42 14.76
CA THR A 202 3.19 13.18 15.94
C THR A 202 2.38 14.45 16.13
N MET A 203 2.13 15.21 15.05
CA MET A 203 1.31 16.42 15.10
C MET A 203 -0.13 16.14 15.50
N LEU A 204 -0.72 15.03 15.06
CA LEU A 204 -2.06 14.60 15.48
C LEU A 204 -2.11 14.30 16.98
N ILE A 205 -1.12 13.57 17.49
CA ILE A 205 -1.02 13.26 18.93
C ILE A 205 -0.81 14.54 19.74
N TYR A 206 0.13 15.39 19.33
CA TYR A 206 0.39 16.68 19.99
C TYR A 206 -0.84 17.59 19.98
N GLY A 207 -1.51 17.72 18.84
CA GLY A 207 -2.72 18.53 18.69
C GLY A 207 -3.87 18.03 19.56
N GLN A 208 -4.01 16.73 19.73
CA GLN A 208 -4.99 16.15 20.65
C GLN A 208 -4.70 16.52 22.12
N PHE A 209 -3.41 16.51 22.55
CA PHE A 209 -3.04 16.89 23.92
C PHE A 209 -3.19 18.39 24.17
N THR A 210 -2.96 19.22 23.17
CA THR A 210 -3.13 20.68 23.27
C THR A 210 -4.56 21.14 23.07
N GLY A 211 -5.48 20.24 22.67
CA GLY A 211 -6.86 20.57 22.34
C GLY A 211 -7.06 21.22 20.98
N ALA A 212 -6.01 21.30 20.15
CA ALA A 212 -6.09 21.84 18.80
C ALA A 212 -6.84 20.89 17.82
N PHE A 213 -6.74 19.58 18.07
CA PHE A 213 -7.39 18.53 17.27
C PHE A 213 -8.15 17.55 18.16
N ALA A 214 -9.24 16.99 17.66
CA ALA A 214 -9.98 15.92 18.30
C ALA A 214 -10.08 14.74 17.33
N ILE A 215 -9.25 13.70 17.57
CA ILE A 215 -9.32 12.47 16.78
C ILE A 215 -10.59 11.71 17.17
N PRO A 216 -11.52 11.42 16.25
CA PRO A 216 -12.78 10.77 16.58
C PRO A 216 -12.54 9.36 17.13
N GLU A 217 -13.40 8.96 18.07
CA GLU A 217 -13.34 7.65 18.71
C GLU A 217 -14.26 6.65 17.98
N ILE A 218 -13.91 5.38 18.03
CA ILE A 218 -14.67 4.29 17.41
C ILE A 218 -16.12 4.24 17.86
N THR A 219 -16.39 4.70 19.08
CA THR A 219 -17.74 4.78 19.64
C THR A 219 -18.67 5.69 18.85
N GLU A 220 -18.14 6.58 18.02
CA GLU A 220 -18.94 7.46 17.17
C GLU A 220 -19.67 6.71 16.05
N ILE A 221 -19.22 5.51 15.69
CA ILE A 221 -19.92 4.64 14.73
C ILE A 221 -21.35 4.35 15.18
N PHE A 222 -21.57 4.23 16.49
CA PHE A 222 -22.90 3.95 17.05
C PHE A 222 -23.85 5.16 17.01
N LYS A 223 -23.36 6.36 16.70
CA LYS A 223 -24.18 7.58 16.54
C LYS A 223 -24.87 7.66 15.16
N GLY A 224 -24.58 6.73 14.26
CA GLY A 224 -25.13 6.67 12.92
C GLY A 224 -24.09 6.88 11.81
N ASN A 225 -24.55 6.93 10.57
CA ASN A 225 -23.66 7.13 9.43
C ASN A 225 -23.23 8.60 9.33
N PRO A 226 -21.93 8.93 9.52
CA PRO A 226 -21.44 10.30 9.50
C PRO A 226 -21.26 10.86 8.09
N HIS A 227 -21.39 10.03 7.03
CA HIS A 227 -21.13 10.43 5.66
C HIS A 227 -22.08 11.57 5.23
N PRO A 228 -21.57 12.74 4.77
CA PRO A 228 -22.39 13.95 4.53
C PRO A 228 -23.52 13.77 3.54
N LYS A 229 -23.35 12.89 2.55
CA LYS A 229 -24.38 12.53 1.55
C LYS A 229 -25.21 11.31 1.94
N GLY A 230 -25.08 10.80 3.16
CA GLY A 230 -25.78 9.59 3.61
C GLY A 230 -25.39 8.31 2.87
N THR A 231 -24.27 8.32 2.13
CA THR A 231 -23.79 7.13 1.38
C THR A 231 -23.56 5.96 2.30
N SER A 232 -24.10 4.79 1.95
CA SER A 232 -23.96 3.57 2.75
C SER A 232 -22.49 3.24 3.03
N MET A 233 -22.23 2.76 4.25
CA MET A 233 -20.89 2.28 4.61
C MET A 233 -20.51 1.06 3.76
N PHE A 234 -21.42 0.10 3.60
CA PHE A 234 -21.21 -1.05 2.73
C PHE A 234 -21.88 -0.81 1.36
N PRO A 235 -21.19 -1.02 0.23
CA PRO A 235 -19.78 -1.43 0.09
C PRO A 235 -18.79 -0.26 0.00
N TYR A 236 -19.25 1.00 0.03
CA TYR A 236 -18.47 2.15 -0.43
C TYR A 236 -17.23 2.46 0.43
N LEU A 237 -17.30 2.34 1.76
CA LEU A 237 -16.13 2.47 2.62
C LEU A 237 -15.04 1.46 2.24
N PHE A 238 -15.44 0.20 2.02
CA PHE A 238 -14.51 -0.89 1.71
C PHE A 238 -13.81 -0.70 0.37
N ILE A 239 -14.54 -0.19 -0.63
CA ILE A 239 -14.00 0.15 -1.95
C ILE A 239 -13.07 1.36 -1.85
N SER A 240 -13.46 2.41 -1.12
CA SER A 240 -12.67 3.64 -0.98
C SER A 240 -11.32 3.40 -0.32
N ILE A 241 -11.25 2.55 0.71
CA ILE A 241 -9.99 2.22 1.41
C ILE A 241 -9.45 0.86 0.94
N ALA A 242 -9.81 0.37 -0.22
CA ALA A 242 -9.30 -0.92 -0.69
C ALA A 242 -7.76 -0.93 -0.75
N CYS A 243 -7.13 0.15 -1.21
CA CYS A 243 -5.68 0.21 -1.32
C CYS A 243 -4.97 0.32 0.03
N GLY A 244 -5.53 1.01 1.02
CA GLY A 244 -4.94 1.14 2.36
C GLY A 244 -5.22 -0.04 3.30
N ALA A 245 -6.16 -0.93 2.95
CA ALA A 245 -6.55 -2.06 3.78
C ALA A 245 -6.17 -3.42 3.17
N VAL A 246 -6.33 -3.59 1.86
CA VAL A 246 -6.10 -4.87 1.18
C VAL A 246 -5.04 -4.77 0.11
N SER A 247 -4.83 -3.63 -0.49
CA SER A 247 -3.96 -3.28 -1.61
C SER A 247 -3.98 -4.30 -2.77
N GLY A 248 -4.37 -3.88 -3.96
CA GLY A 248 -4.30 -4.76 -5.14
C GLY A 248 -2.95 -4.74 -5.84
N PHE A 249 -2.12 -3.73 -5.54
CA PHE A 249 -0.88 -3.48 -6.27
C PHE A 249 0.19 -4.52 -5.98
N HIS A 250 0.20 -5.09 -4.80
CA HIS A 250 1.16 -6.14 -4.44
C HIS A 250 0.98 -7.43 -5.29
N ALA A 251 -0.20 -7.68 -5.86
CA ALA A 251 -0.39 -8.83 -6.75
C ALA A 251 0.57 -8.83 -7.95
N THR A 252 0.95 -7.65 -8.45
CA THR A 252 1.91 -7.49 -9.54
C THR A 252 3.32 -7.21 -9.07
N GLN A 253 3.47 -6.55 -7.92
CA GLN A 253 4.76 -6.12 -7.39
C GLN A 253 5.50 -7.23 -6.64
N SER A 254 4.80 -8.02 -5.82
CA SER A 254 5.43 -9.04 -4.96
C SER A 254 6.19 -10.11 -5.74
N PRO A 255 5.74 -10.57 -6.92
CA PRO A 255 6.54 -11.44 -7.77
C PRO A 255 7.89 -10.85 -8.20
N MET A 256 7.94 -9.55 -8.46
CA MET A 256 9.19 -8.89 -8.86
C MET A 256 10.19 -8.84 -7.69
N VAL A 257 9.71 -8.57 -6.48
CA VAL A 257 10.56 -8.57 -5.28
C VAL A 257 10.95 -10.00 -4.88
N ALA A 258 10.06 -10.98 -5.05
CA ALA A 258 10.35 -12.40 -4.77
C ALA A 258 11.57 -12.93 -5.53
N ARG A 259 11.78 -12.46 -6.78
CA ARG A 259 12.96 -12.80 -7.58
C ARG A 259 14.29 -12.35 -6.95
N CYS A 260 14.24 -11.40 -6.02
CA CYS A 260 15.41 -10.75 -5.45
C CYS A 260 15.70 -11.16 -3.99
N LEU A 261 14.83 -11.95 -3.35
CA LEU A 261 15.04 -12.38 -1.98
C LEU A 261 16.18 -13.40 -1.87
N LYS A 262 16.90 -13.35 -0.75
CA LYS A 262 18.02 -14.26 -0.48
C LYS A 262 17.59 -15.58 0.14
N ASN A 263 16.42 -15.60 0.80
CA ASN A 263 15.92 -16.76 1.51
C ASN A 263 14.42 -16.62 1.78
N GLU A 264 13.68 -17.73 1.89
CA GLU A 264 12.25 -17.73 2.24
C GLU A 264 11.95 -17.09 3.60
N THR A 265 12.89 -17.15 4.55
CA THR A 265 12.74 -16.55 5.88
C THR A 265 12.60 -15.03 5.87
N GLU A 266 12.95 -14.37 4.77
CA GLU A 266 12.79 -12.93 4.59
C GLU A 266 11.37 -12.54 4.21
N GLY A 267 10.58 -13.46 3.62
CA GLY A 267 9.26 -13.20 3.05
C GLY A 267 8.28 -12.54 4.01
N ARG A 268 8.22 -13.01 5.28
CA ARG A 268 7.36 -12.40 6.29
C ARG A 268 7.71 -10.93 6.57
N LYS A 269 8.99 -10.61 6.64
CA LYS A 269 9.44 -9.24 6.89
C LYS A 269 9.17 -8.34 5.69
N VAL A 270 9.43 -8.85 4.49
CA VAL A 270 9.34 -8.07 3.26
C VAL A 270 7.88 -7.88 2.83
N PHE A 271 7.10 -8.95 2.70
CA PHE A 271 5.74 -8.88 2.18
C PHE A 271 4.73 -8.52 3.28
N TYR A 272 4.57 -9.38 4.27
CA TYR A 272 3.62 -9.12 5.35
C TYR A 272 3.93 -7.80 6.08
N GLY A 273 5.22 -7.56 6.37
CA GLY A 273 5.68 -6.36 7.05
C GLY A 273 5.43 -5.07 6.26
N ALA A 274 5.63 -5.09 4.95
CA ALA A 274 5.37 -3.93 4.09
C ALA A 274 3.88 -3.54 4.09
N MET A 275 2.98 -4.53 3.99
CA MET A 275 1.54 -4.28 4.01
C MET A 275 1.06 -3.73 5.36
N ILE A 276 1.60 -4.22 6.48
CA ILE A 276 1.30 -3.65 7.81
C ILE A 276 1.78 -2.19 7.88
N SER A 277 2.95 -1.89 7.33
CA SER A 277 3.48 -0.51 7.30
C SER A 277 2.63 0.41 6.42
N GLU A 278 2.09 -0.10 5.31
CA GLU A 278 1.10 0.61 4.49
C GLU A 278 -0.16 0.93 5.30
N GLY A 279 -0.67 -0.03 6.08
CA GLY A 279 -1.81 0.16 6.97
C GLY A 279 -1.58 1.25 8.01
N VAL A 280 -0.37 1.35 8.57
CA VAL A 280 -0.01 2.45 9.50
C VAL A 280 -0.07 3.79 8.79
N VAL A 281 0.47 3.89 7.57
CA VAL A 281 0.37 5.12 6.75
C VAL A 281 -1.10 5.47 6.50
N ALA A 282 -1.92 4.51 6.08
CA ALA A 282 -3.35 4.73 5.86
C ALA A 282 -4.09 5.20 7.11
N LEU A 283 -3.78 4.64 8.30
CA LEU A 283 -4.36 5.10 9.58
C LEU A 283 -4.01 6.56 9.88
N VAL A 284 -2.75 6.95 9.66
CA VAL A 284 -2.30 8.32 9.87
C VAL A 284 -3.04 9.30 8.97
N TRP A 285 -3.19 8.96 7.69
CA TRP A 285 -3.92 9.81 6.74
C TRP A 285 -5.42 9.86 6.99
N ALA A 286 -6.04 8.74 7.37
CA ALA A 286 -7.44 8.72 7.77
C ALA A 286 -7.69 9.60 9.01
N ALA A 287 -6.82 9.51 10.03
CA ALA A 287 -6.92 10.33 11.22
C ALA A 287 -6.70 11.81 10.90
N ALA A 288 -5.70 12.14 10.07
CA ALA A 288 -5.43 13.51 9.63
C ALA A 288 -6.63 14.11 8.89
N ALA A 289 -7.22 13.36 7.97
CA ALA A 289 -8.39 13.81 7.22
C ALA A 289 -9.61 14.11 8.11
N MET A 290 -9.82 13.29 9.15
CA MET A 290 -10.94 13.49 10.08
C MET A 290 -10.72 14.68 11.04
N THR A 291 -9.50 15.19 11.19
CA THR A 291 -9.16 16.20 12.21
C THR A 291 -8.78 17.55 11.62
N VAL A 292 -7.92 17.58 10.59
CA VAL A 292 -7.29 18.82 10.09
C VAL A 292 -8.31 19.76 9.46
N PHE A 293 -9.36 19.23 8.83
CA PHE A 293 -10.41 20.05 8.21
C PHE A 293 -11.48 20.52 9.18
N GLY A 294 -11.38 20.21 10.49
CA GLY A 294 -12.40 20.59 11.48
C GLY A 294 -13.55 19.60 11.60
N GLY A 295 -13.53 18.53 10.84
CA GLY A 295 -14.53 17.46 10.88
C GLY A 295 -14.86 16.87 9.52
N ILE A 296 -15.75 15.87 9.53
CA ILE A 296 -16.12 15.12 8.32
C ILE A 296 -16.92 15.97 7.32
N LYS A 297 -17.72 16.92 7.79
CA LYS A 297 -18.51 17.79 6.91
C LYS A 297 -17.62 18.78 6.17
N GLU A 298 -16.66 19.33 6.85
CA GLU A 298 -15.68 20.27 6.34
C GLU A 298 -14.72 19.55 5.37
N LEU A 299 -14.32 18.33 5.68
CA LEU A 299 -13.57 17.46 4.76
C LEU A 299 -14.31 17.23 3.43
N ALA A 300 -15.62 17.05 3.49
CA ALA A 300 -16.44 16.83 2.28
C ALA A 300 -16.64 18.09 1.43
N ALA A 301 -16.38 19.25 1.98
CA ALA A 301 -16.49 20.54 1.29
C ALA A 301 -15.14 21.02 0.70
N ALA A 302 -14.03 20.47 1.20
CA ALA A 302 -12.67 20.74 0.73
C ALA A 302 -12.34 19.94 -0.54
#